data_27b491a447a1ea2acfa3f0171f497e2e
#
_entry.id   27b491a447a1ea2acfa3f0171f497e2e
#
_cell.length_a   1.000
_cell.length_b   1.000
_cell.length_c   1.000
_cell.angle_alpha   90.00
_cell.angle_beta   90.00
_cell.angle_gamma   90.00
#
_symmetry.space_group_name_H-M   'P 1'
#
loop_
_entity.id
_entity.type
_entity.pdbx_description
1 polymer ?
#
loop_
_entity_poly.entity_id
_entity_poly.type
_entity_poly.pdbx_seq_one_letter_code
_entity_poly.pdbx_strand_id
1 'polypeptide(L)'
;PSDPDLDEPNSLHAYQTAERIRKKYPDDKEYQLIGLIHDFGKILFTFGEPDYAVVGDTFVVGCRIPETIVCYEATRNHPDYDNTVLGIYKRFCGLDELHLSFGHDEYLYQVLKQNKDKHKISRKYWDIIRYHSFYPWHEKNSYSYLMDNYEDLEKYRLIKEFNDFDLYSKEDKEFKLTDEIKKYYTDLMLEYFTSELQW
;
A
#
# COMPACT_ATOMS: atom_id res chain seq x y z
N PRO A 1 -9.33 13.74 7.54
CA PRO A 1 -8.35 14.34 6.67
C PRO A 1 -8.45 13.67 5.30
N SER A 2 -8.49 14.46 4.26
CA SER A 2 -8.46 13.96 2.88
C SER A 2 -6.99 13.86 2.47
N ASP A 3 -6.66 12.81 1.72
CA ASP A 3 -5.41 12.74 0.97
C ASP A 3 -5.31 14.01 0.10
N PRO A 4 -4.19 14.76 0.11
CA PRO A 4 -4.05 15.97 -0.71
C PRO A 4 -4.21 15.71 -2.21
N ASP A 5 -4.07 14.46 -2.66
CA ASP A 5 -4.25 14.03 -4.05
C ASP A 5 -5.71 13.66 -4.39
N LEU A 6 -6.64 13.73 -3.43
CA LEU A 6 -8.04 13.33 -3.60
C LEU A 6 -8.99 14.50 -3.31
N ASP A 7 -9.83 14.82 -4.28
CA ASP A 7 -10.96 15.74 -4.09
C ASP A 7 -12.10 15.15 -3.22
N GLU A 8 -12.05 13.84 -2.93
CA GLU A 8 -13.07 13.09 -2.20
C GLU A 8 -12.52 12.44 -0.91
N PRO A 9 -13.39 12.10 0.08
CA PRO A 9 -12.97 11.45 1.30
C PRO A 9 -12.29 10.10 1.03
N ASN A 10 -11.17 9.78 1.70
CA ASN A 10 -10.45 8.50 1.62
C ASN A 10 -11.35 7.27 1.77
N SER A 11 -12.43 7.39 2.56
CA SER A 11 -13.40 6.31 2.73
C SER A 11 -14.17 5.98 1.43
N LEU A 12 -14.47 6.98 0.60
CA LEU A 12 -15.15 6.75 -0.68
C LEU A 12 -14.22 6.06 -1.66
N HIS A 13 -12.98 6.54 -1.77
CA HIS A 13 -11.94 5.92 -2.59
C HIS A 13 -11.73 4.43 -2.25
N ALA A 14 -11.68 4.08 -0.97
CA ALA A 14 -11.54 2.69 -0.51
C ALA A 14 -12.66 1.78 -1.06
N TYR A 15 -13.92 2.23 -1.00
CA TYR A 15 -15.04 1.48 -1.57
C TYR A 15 -15.02 1.43 -3.09
N GLN A 16 -14.60 2.49 -3.76
CA GLN A 16 -14.45 2.52 -5.23
C GLN A 16 -13.43 1.49 -5.69
N THR A 17 -12.25 1.46 -5.08
CA THR A 17 -11.19 0.47 -5.37
C THR A 17 -11.72 -0.95 -5.15
N ALA A 18 -12.36 -1.20 -4.02
CA ALA A 18 -12.93 -2.51 -3.68
C ALA A 18 -14.01 -2.97 -4.67
N GLU A 19 -14.93 -2.10 -5.08
CA GLU A 19 -15.99 -2.42 -6.05
C GLU A 19 -15.45 -2.63 -7.47
N ARG A 20 -14.38 -1.94 -7.87
CA ARG A 20 -13.69 -2.21 -9.14
C ARG A 20 -13.05 -3.60 -9.14
N ILE A 21 -12.40 -3.99 -8.06
CA ILE A 21 -11.86 -5.34 -7.87
C ILE A 21 -13.02 -6.35 -7.90
N ARG A 22 -14.10 -6.11 -7.17
CA ARG A 22 -15.27 -7.00 -7.14
C ARG A 22 -15.89 -7.21 -8.52
N LYS A 23 -15.96 -6.18 -9.34
CA LYS A 23 -16.47 -6.27 -10.71
C LYS A 23 -15.61 -7.18 -11.59
N LYS A 24 -14.29 -7.16 -11.44
CA LYS A 24 -13.36 -7.98 -12.23
C LYS A 24 -13.15 -9.38 -11.63
N TYR A 25 -13.13 -9.46 -10.30
CA TYR A 25 -12.89 -10.67 -9.53
C TYR A 25 -14.02 -10.92 -8.51
N PRO A 26 -15.24 -11.30 -8.97
CA PRO A 26 -16.41 -11.41 -8.09
C PRO A 26 -16.28 -12.54 -7.05
N ASP A 27 -15.47 -13.55 -7.31
CA ASP A 27 -15.25 -14.69 -6.43
C ASP A 27 -14.05 -14.53 -5.49
N ASP A 28 -13.20 -13.52 -5.71
CA ASP A 28 -12.03 -13.25 -4.87
C ASP A 28 -12.35 -12.21 -3.80
N LYS A 29 -13.08 -12.66 -2.78
CA LYS A 29 -13.50 -11.82 -1.66
C LYS A 29 -12.33 -11.20 -0.89
N GLU A 30 -11.23 -11.92 -0.80
CA GLU A 30 -10.05 -11.45 -0.10
C GLU A 30 -9.41 -10.26 -0.84
N TYR A 31 -9.29 -10.34 -2.15
CA TYR A 31 -8.79 -9.23 -2.96
C TYR A 31 -9.69 -7.99 -2.88
N GLN A 32 -11.02 -8.20 -2.87
CA GLN A 32 -11.99 -7.12 -2.66
C GLN A 32 -11.79 -6.44 -1.29
N LEU A 33 -11.57 -7.24 -0.25
CA LEU A 33 -11.29 -6.72 1.09
C LEU A 33 -10.00 -5.89 1.12
N ILE A 34 -8.95 -6.35 0.44
CA ILE A 34 -7.70 -5.59 0.32
C ILE A 34 -7.94 -4.24 -0.33
N GLY A 35 -8.74 -4.18 -1.41
CA GLY A 35 -9.14 -2.90 -2.03
C GLY A 35 -9.79 -1.94 -1.03
N LEU A 36 -10.60 -2.45 -0.10
CA LEU A 36 -11.21 -1.64 0.94
C LEU A 36 -10.21 -1.14 1.98
N ILE A 37 -9.27 -1.97 2.41
CA ILE A 37 -8.44 -1.68 3.59
C ILE A 37 -7.03 -1.17 3.27
N HIS A 38 -6.59 -1.16 1.99
CA HIS A 38 -5.20 -0.87 1.63
C HIS A 38 -4.67 0.42 2.28
N ASP A 39 -5.52 1.41 2.39
CA ASP A 39 -5.23 2.74 2.92
C ASP A 39 -5.53 2.91 4.42
N PHE A 40 -5.94 1.88 5.14
CA PHE A 40 -6.31 2.00 6.56
C PHE A 40 -5.14 2.44 7.45
N GLY A 41 -3.90 2.26 7.01
CA GLY A 41 -2.73 2.82 7.69
C GLY A 41 -2.74 4.34 7.80
N LYS A 42 -3.51 5.05 6.96
CA LYS A 42 -3.74 6.50 7.08
C LYS A 42 -4.42 6.91 8.40
N ILE A 43 -4.84 5.96 9.23
CA ILE A 43 -5.25 6.21 10.61
C ILE A 43 -4.16 6.93 11.43
N LEU A 44 -2.90 6.84 11.03
CA LEU A 44 -1.78 7.59 11.61
C LEU A 44 -2.07 9.10 11.73
N PHE A 45 -2.85 9.68 10.80
CA PHE A 45 -3.33 11.06 10.93
C PHE A 45 -4.14 11.30 12.20
N THR A 46 -4.92 10.32 12.65
CA THR A 46 -5.72 10.44 13.88
C THR A 46 -4.86 10.36 15.13
N PHE A 47 -3.64 9.84 15.01
CA PHE A 47 -2.64 9.79 16.09
C PHE A 47 -1.76 11.04 16.11
N GLY A 48 -1.99 11.97 15.16
CA GLY A 48 -1.29 13.25 15.11
C GLY A 48 -0.01 13.25 14.27
N GLU A 49 0.23 12.18 13.51
CA GLU A 49 1.36 12.14 12.59
C GLU A 49 1.16 13.13 11.43
N PRO A 50 2.22 13.85 11.02
CA PRO A 50 2.13 14.83 9.95
C PRO A 50 2.03 14.16 8.57
N ASP A 51 1.46 14.88 7.59
CA ASP A 51 1.21 14.38 6.24
C ASP A 51 2.43 13.71 5.60
N TYR A 52 3.59 14.35 5.68
CA TYR A 52 4.84 13.82 5.09
C TYR A 52 5.35 12.52 5.71
N ALA A 53 4.85 12.15 6.89
CA ALA A 53 5.17 10.89 7.57
C ALA A 53 4.14 9.79 7.29
N VAL A 54 2.98 10.15 6.73
CA VAL A 54 1.87 9.21 6.51
C VAL A 54 1.70 8.89 5.03
N VAL A 55 1.76 9.90 4.15
CA VAL A 55 1.52 9.75 2.70
C VAL A 55 2.76 10.15 1.90
N GLY A 56 2.73 9.84 0.62
CA GLY A 56 3.83 10.04 -0.32
C GLY A 56 4.40 8.71 -0.82
N ASP A 57 5.41 8.79 -1.67
CA ASP A 57 6.04 7.59 -2.21
C ASP A 57 6.81 6.83 -1.14
N THR A 58 6.60 5.53 -1.07
CA THR A 58 7.46 4.62 -0.30
C THR A 58 8.83 4.51 -0.97
N PHE A 59 9.90 4.49 -0.18
CA PHE A 59 11.27 4.30 -0.64
C PHE A 59 12.06 3.37 0.29
N VAL A 60 13.19 2.87 -0.20
CA VAL A 60 14.07 1.97 0.57
C VAL A 60 14.99 2.78 1.45
N VAL A 61 14.99 2.49 2.75
CA VAL A 61 15.90 3.06 3.75
C VAL A 61 17.22 2.28 3.77
N GLY A 62 18.34 2.97 3.94
CA GLY A 62 19.67 2.36 3.99
C GLY A 62 20.39 2.27 2.63
N CYS A 63 19.80 2.80 1.56
CA CYS A 63 20.46 3.00 0.26
C CYS A 63 20.01 4.31 -0.37
N ARG A 64 20.65 4.71 -1.49
CA ARG A 64 20.34 5.97 -2.16
C ARG A 64 18.85 6.10 -2.49
N ILE A 65 18.26 7.22 -2.09
CA ILE A 65 16.91 7.62 -2.50
C ILE A 65 16.96 7.99 -4.00
N PRO A 66 16.09 7.44 -4.86
CA PRO A 66 16.12 7.73 -6.29
C PRO A 66 15.47 9.09 -6.59
N GLU A 67 15.95 9.75 -7.62
CA GLU A 67 15.39 11.03 -8.09
C GLU A 67 13.94 10.91 -8.61
N THR A 68 13.46 9.68 -8.79
CA THR A 68 12.10 9.39 -9.24
C THR A 68 11.03 9.52 -8.16
N ILE A 69 11.44 9.67 -6.88
CA ILE A 69 10.50 9.88 -5.78
C ILE A 69 9.82 11.26 -5.88
N VAL A 70 8.56 11.31 -5.53
CA VAL A 70 7.84 12.60 -5.42
C VAL A 70 8.52 13.47 -4.37
N CYS A 71 8.66 14.76 -4.67
CA CYS A 71 9.33 15.73 -3.79
C CYS A 71 10.79 15.36 -3.44
N TYR A 72 11.54 14.76 -4.37
CA TYR A 72 12.95 14.34 -4.17
C TYR A 72 13.80 15.40 -3.46
N GLU A 73 13.68 16.67 -3.86
CA GLU A 73 14.44 17.76 -3.28
C GLU A 73 14.18 17.97 -1.77
N ALA A 74 13.02 17.55 -1.27
CA ALA A 74 12.71 17.61 0.16
C ALA A 74 13.51 16.58 0.97
N THR A 75 14.05 15.56 0.32
CA THR A 75 14.86 14.51 0.97
C THR A 75 16.33 14.88 1.14
N ARG A 76 16.77 16.09 0.76
CA ARG A 76 18.18 16.54 0.82
C ARG A 76 18.84 16.38 2.19
N ASN A 77 18.08 16.49 3.25
CA ASN A 77 18.59 16.32 4.62
C ASN A 77 18.48 14.88 5.13
N HIS A 78 17.96 13.96 4.32
CA HIS A 78 17.87 12.56 4.70
C HIS A 78 19.25 11.89 4.56
N PRO A 79 19.68 11.03 5.51
CA PRO A 79 21.00 10.37 5.45
C PRO A 79 21.24 9.57 4.16
N ASP A 80 20.18 9.06 3.54
CA ASP A 80 20.27 8.26 2.33
C ASP A 80 20.23 9.07 1.02
N TYR A 81 20.15 10.39 1.08
CA TYR A 81 20.17 11.25 -0.11
C TYR A 81 21.46 11.06 -0.94
N ASP A 82 22.61 11.11 -0.29
CA ASP A 82 23.94 10.94 -0.91
C ASP A 82 24.55 9.54 -0.69
N ASN A 83 23.71 8.57 -0.25
CA ASN A 83 24.19 7.21 0.00
C ASN A 83 24.60 6.50 -1.32
N THR A 84 25.26 5.35 -1.23
CA THR A 84 25.55 4.51 -2.39
C THR A 84 24.27 3.83 -2.90
N VAL A 85 24.26 3.46 -4.18
CA VAL A 85 23.10 2.84 -4.83
C VAL A 85 22.59 1.60 -4.09
N LEU A 86 23.51 0.77 -3.60
CA LEU A 86 23.14 -0.44 -2.86
C LEU A 86 23.06 -0.21 -1.34
N GLY A 87 23.77 0.81 -0.81
CA GLY A 87 23.79 1.07 0.62
C GLY A 87 24.20 -0.16 1.44
N ILE A 88 23.30 -0.60 2.32
CA ILE A 88 23.49 -1.79 3.16
C ILE A 88 23.10 -3.09 2.47
N TYR A 89 22.50 -3.04 1.26
CA TYR A 89 21.95 -4.19 0.56
C TYR A 89 22.94 -4.81 -0.43
N LYS A 90 22.62 -6.04 -0.83
CA LYS A 90 23.27 -6.72 -1.96
C LYS A 90 22.34 -6.71 -3.16
N ARG A 91 22.90 -6.77 -4.38
CA ARG A 91 22.09 -7.02 -5.57
C ARG A 91 21.28 -8.29 -5.41
N PHE A 92 20.04 -8.25 -5.84
CA PHE A 92 19.12 -9.41 -5.83
C PHE A 92 18.89 -10.00 -4.43
N CYS A 93 18.91 -9.14 -3.40
CA CYS A 93 18.62 -9.58 -2.02
C CYS A 93 17.16 -9.99 -1.81
N GLY A 94 16.24 -9.48 -2.66
CA GLY A 94 14.80 -9.68 -2.51
C GLY A 94 14.11 -8.55 -1.76
N LEU A 95 12.86 -8.26 -2.12
CA LEU A 95 12.08 -7.17 -1.54
C LEU A 95 11.77 -7.40 -0.05
N ASP A 96 11.68 -8.64 0.39
CA ASP A 96 11.39 -8.97 1.79
C ASP A 96 12.52 -8.58 2.75
N GLU A 97 13.75 -8.45 2.24
CA GLU A 97 14.93 -8.01 3.02
C GLU A 97 15.03 -6.48 3.15
N LEU A 98 14.17 -5.73 2.45
CA LEU A 98 14.25 -4.28 2.42
C LEU A 98 13.56 -3.64 3.64
N HIS A 99 14.22 -2.62 4.17
CA HIS A 99 13.61 -1.67 5.09
C HIS A 99 12.97 -0.55 4.28
N LEU A 100 11.67 -0.38 4.40
CA LEU A 100 10.93 0.68 3.71
C LEU A 100 10.74 1.89 4.62
N SER A 101 10.56 3.06 4.00
CA SER A 101 10.10 4.25 4.73
C SER A 101 8.81 3.92 5.47
N PHE A 102 8.67 4.43 6.71
CA PHE A 102 7.58 4.06 7.59
C PHE A 102 6.36 4.97 7.35
N GLY A 103 5.70 4.79 6.20
CA GLY A 103 4.43 5.42 5.84
C GLY A 103 3.22 4.57 6.24
N HIS A 104 2.03 4.93 5.75
CA HIS A 104 0.77 4.23 6.05
C HIS A 104 0.76 2.78 5.60
N ASP A 105 1.42 2.45 4.52
CA ASP A 105 1.54 1.13 3.91
C ASP A 105 2.41 0.18 4.77
N GLU A 106 3.64 0.58 5.11
CA GLU A 106 4.49 -0.23 6.00
C GLU A 106 3.88 -0.33 7.40
N TYR A 107 3.26 0.74 7.91
CA TYR A 107 2.56 0.70 9.20
C TYR A 107 1.44 -0.35 9.21
N LEU A 108 0.51 -0.30 8.24
CA LEU A 108 -0.59 -1.26 8.17
C LEU A 108 -0.08 -2.70 7.95
N TYR A 109 0.96 -2.87 7.12
CA TYR A 109 1.63 -4.16 6.96
C TYR A 109 2.13 -4.71 8.30
N GLN A 110 2.78 -3.90 9.12
CA GLN A 110 3.26 -4.31 10.44
C GLN A 110 2.10 -4.63 11.39
N VAL A 111 1.01 -3.86 11.35
CA VAL A 111 -0.22 -4.16 12.10
C VAL A 111 -0.76 -5.55 11.72
N LEU A 112 -0.93 -5.84 10.44
CA LEU A 112 -1.39 -7.15 9.98
C LEU A 112 -0.43 -8.27 10.41
N LYS A 113 0.87 -8.07 10.23
CA LYS A 113 1.89 -9.05 10.60
C LYS A 113 1.88 -9.38 12.10
N GLN A 114 1.71 -8.39 12.96
CA GLN A 114 1.65 -8.58 14.41
C GLN A 114 0.34 -9.22 14.89
N ASN A 115 -0.73 -9.06 14.12
CA ASN A 115 -2.05 -9.60 14.42
C ASN A 115 -2.42 -10.80 13.53
N LYS A 116 -1.44 -11.55 13.01
CA LYS A 116 -1.63 -12.65 12.04
C LYS A 116 -2.61 -13.75 12.48
N ASP A 117 -2.84 -13.90 13.77
CA ASP A 117 -3.78 -14.84 14.41
C ASP A 117 -5.18 -14.24 14.61
N LYS A 118 -5.37 -12.96 14.31
CA LYS A 118 -6.64 -12.25 14.44
C LYS A 118 -7.33 -11.97 13.12
N HIS A 119 -6.73 -12.36 12.01
CA HIS A 119 -7.32 -12.24 10.68
C HIS A 119 -6.96 -13.43 9.79
N LYS A 120 -7.73 -13.61 8.69
CA LYS A 120 -7.54 -14.70 7.73
C LYS A 120 -6.92 -14.24 6.41
N ILE A 121 -6.37 -13.02 6.37
CA ILE A 121 -5.77 -12.47 5.15
C ILE A 121 -4.50 -13.23 4.84
N SER A 122 -4.40 -13.76 3.62
CA SER A 122 -3.25 -14.53 3.16
C SER A 122 -2.01 -13.65 2.94
N ARG A 123 -0.84 -14.25 3.10
CA ARG A 123 0.44 -13.56 2.94
C ARG A 123 0.59 -12.85 1.60
N LYS A 124 0.10 -13.44 0.53
CA LYS A 124 0.09 -12.87 -0.82
C LYS A 124 -0.49 -11.45 -0.86
N TYR A 125 -1.57 -11.21 -0.13
CA TYR A 125 -2.25 -9.92 -0.15
C TYR A 125 -1.66 -8.90 0.82
N TRP A 126 -0.81 -9.32 1.79
CA TRP A 126 -0.04 -8.37 2.59
C TRP A 126 0.95 -7.57 1.73
N ASP A 127 1.44 -8.16 0.65
CA ASP A 127 2.36 -7.49 -0.26
C ASP A 127 1.69 -6.29 -0.95
N ILE A 128 0.39 -6.37 -1.27
CA ILE A 128 -0.36 -5.20 -1.77
C ILE A 128 -0.34 -4.08 -0.74
N ILE A 129 -0.67 -4.38 0.51
CA ILE A 129 -0.66 -3.39 1.59
C ILE A 129 0.71 -2.74 1.72
N ARG A 130 1.78 -3.53 1.67
CA ARG A 130 3.15 -3.06 1.90
C ARG A 130 3.72 -2.24 0.75
N TYR A 131 3.34 -2.56 -0.49
CA TYR A 131 4.04 -2.05 -1.67
C TYR A 131 3.19 -1.16 -2.58
N HIS A 132 1.90 -0.92 -2.29
CA HIS A 132 1.04 -0.16 -3.21
C HIS A 132 1.52 1.28 -3.42
N SER A 133 2.12 1.93 -2.42
CA SER A 133 2.71 3.27 -2.54
C SER A 133 4.19 3.27 -2.95
N PHE A 134 4.77 2.09 -3.27
CA PHE A 134 6.18 1.99 -3.70
C PHE A 134 6.34 2.33 -5.18
N TYR A 135 5.78 3.48 -5.59
CA TYR A 135 5.79 3.99 -6.97
C TYR A 135 7.19 4.07 -7.61
N PRO A 136 8.25 4.49 -6.90
CA PRO A 136 9.59 4.48 -7.47
C PRO A 136 9.99 3.10 -8.00
N TRP A 137 9.56 2.02 -7.35
CA TRP A 137 9.82 0.66 -7.78
C TRP A 137 8.89 0.23 -8.93
N HIS A 138 7.57 0.16 -8.70
CA HIS A 138 6.66 -0.49 -9.64
C HIS A 138 6.24 0.40 -10.82
N GLU A 139 6.33 1.75 -10.71
CA GLU A 139 6.02 2.67 -11.81
C GLU A 139 7.26 3.24 -12.50
N LYS A 140 8.33 3.47 -11.76
CA LYS A 140 9.54 4.14 -12.26
C LYS A 140 10.73 3.21 -12.43
N ASN A 141 10.56 1.91 -12.13
CA ASN A 141 11.60 0.88 -12.25
C ASN A 141 12.89 1.16 -11.44
N SER A 142 12.84 2.04 -10.44
CA SER A 142 13.89 2.19 -9.46
C SER A 142 13.97 0.93 -8.59
N TYR A 143 15.11 0.66 -7.97
CA TYR A 143 15.31 -0.52 -7.09
C TYR A 143 15.15 -1.90 -7.73
N SER A 144 14.93 -2.00 -9.06
CA SER A 144 14.82 -3.30 -9.76
C SER A 144 16.03 -4.21 -9.56
N TYR A 145 17.19 -3.62 -9.29
CA TYR A 145 18.45 -4.33 -9.00
C TYR A 145 18.49 -4.99 -7.60
N LEU A 146 17.51 -4.72 -6.74
CA LEU A 146 17.35 -5.35 -5.42
C LEU A 146 16.39 -6.55 -5.48
N MET A 147 15.49 -6.63 -6.48
CA MET A 147 14.56 -7.75 -6.64
C MET A 147 15.30 -9.08 -6.77
N ASP A 148 14.78 -10.14 -6.16
CA ASP A 148 15.14 -11.49 -6.56
C ASP A 148 14.46 -11.89 -7.89
N ASN A 149 14.80 -13.10 -8.42
CA ASN A 149 14.46 -13.40 -9.80
C ASN A 149 13.03 -13.90 -10.04
N TYR A 150 12.30 -14.39 -9.04
CA TYR A 150 11.00 -15.04 -9.27
C TYR A 150 9.89 -14.52 -8.35
N GLU A 151 10.05 -14.60 -7.04
CA GLU A 151 9.01 -14.22 -6.11
C GLU A 151 8.66 -12.73 -6.22
N ASP A 152 9.67 -11.87 -6.36
CA ASP A 152 9.46 -10.44 -6.51
C ASP A 152 8.85 -10.06 -7.86
N LEU A 153 9.05 -10.88 -8.91
CA LEU A 153 8.37 -10.66 -10.17
C LEU A 153 6.85 -10.91 -10.07
N GLU A 154 6.44 -11.91 -9.30
CA GLU A 154 5.02 -12.17 -9.04
C GLU A 154 4.41 -11.06 -8.17
N LYS A 155 5.14 -10.59 -7.14
CA LYS A 155 4.74 -9.39 -6.36
C LYS A 155 4.58 -8.18 -7.28
N TYR A 156 5.55 -7.91 -8.13
CA TYR A 156 5.53 -6.80 -9.09
C TYR A 156 4.27 -6.83 -9.97
N ARG A 157 3.92 -7.99 -10.53
CA ARG A 157 2.71 -8.14 -11.36
C ARG A 157 1.44 -7.88 -10.57
N LEU A 158 1.36 -8.41 -9.35
CA LEU A 158 0.22 -8.22 -8.47
C LEU A 158 0.03 -6.75 -8.09
N ILE A 159 1.12 -6.06 -7.75
CA ILE A 159 1.09 -4.64 -7.37
C ILE A 159 0.71 -3.76 -8.57
N LYS A 160 1.26 -4.04 -9.75
CA LYS A 160 0.89 -3.33 -10.99
C LYS A 160 -0.59 -3.47 -11.30
N GLU A 161 -1.14 -4.68 -11.18
CA GLU A 161 -2.56 -4.90 -11.38
C GLU A 161 -3.41 -4.19 -10.33
N PHE A 162 -3.01 -4.25 -9.05
CA PHE A 162 -3.70 -3.53 -7.99
C PHE A 162 -3.70 -2.01 -8.23
N ASN A 163 -2.56 -1.47 -8.64
CA ASN A 163 -2.42 -0.04 -8.92
C ASN A 163 -3.38 0.46 -10.01
N ASP A 164 -3.70 -0.37 -11.01
CA ASP A 164 -4.72 -0.04 -12.01
C ASP A 164 -6.11 0.17 -11.36
N PHE A 165 -6.47 -0.63 -10.35
CA PHE A 165 -7.74 -0.43 -9.63
C PHE A 165 -7.70 0.81 -8.74
N ASP A 166 -6.60 1.03 -8.06
CA ASP A 166 -6.41 2.13 -7.13
C ASP A 166 -6.44 3.50 -7.84
N LEU A 167 -5.63 3.67 -8.88
CA LEU A 167 -5.54 4.92 -9.63
C LEU A 167 -6.82 5.25 -10.41
N TYR A 168 -7.39 4.28 -11.11
CA TYR A 168 -8.59 4.53 -11.93
C TYR A 168 -9.86 4.70 -11.08
N SER A 169 -9.88 4.30 -9.82
CA SER A 169 -11.01 4.55 -8.93
C SER A 169 -11.24 6.06 -8.72
N LYS A 170 -10.18 6.85 -8.78
CA LYS A 170 -10.20 8.32 -8.65
C LYS A 170 -10.96 9.03 -9.78
N GLU A 171 -11.21 8.34 -10.90
CA GLU A 171 -11.94 8.89 -12.07
C GLU A 171 -13.43 8.56 -12.05
N ASP A 172 -13.91 7.72 -11.15
CA ASP A 172 -15.30 7.23 -11.11
C ASP A 172 -16.23 8.20 -10.36
N LYS A 173 -16.53 9.33 -11.01
CA LYS A 173 -17.39 10.40 -10.48
C LYS A 173 -18.86 9.99 -10.30
N GLU A 174 -19.29 8.87 -10.88
CA GLU A 174 -20.67 8.35 -10.79
C GLU A 174 -20.87 7.34 -9.65
N PHE A 175 -19.80 6.93 -8.97
CA PHE A 175 -19.90 5.95 -7.89
C PHE A 175 -20.77 6.45 -6.74
N LYS A 176 -21.75 5.64 -6.35
CA LYS A 176 -22.64 5.92 -5.22
C LYS A 176 -22.49 4.83 -4.16
N LEU A 177 -21.99 5.22 -3.01
CA LEU A 177 -21.88 4.34 -1.86
C LEU A 177 -23.27 4.09 -1.24
N THR A 178 -23.86 2.93 -1.55
CA THR A 178 -25.16 2.51 -1.03
C THR A 178 -25.03 1.77 0.30
N ASP A 179 -26.12 1.69 1.07
CA ASP A 179 -26.14 0.90 2.31
C ASP A 179 -25.95 -0.60 2.08
N GLU A 180 -26.31 -1.09 0.89
CA GLU A 180 -26.05 -2.47 0.47
C GLU A 180 -24.56 -2.74 0.30
N ILE A 181 -23.81 -1.83 -0.33
CA ILE A 181 -22.35 -1.91 -0.48
C ILE A 181 -21.68 -1.87 0.90
N LYS A 182 -22.08 -0.92 1.75
CA LYS A 182 -21.54 -0.83 3.12
C LYS A 182 -21.76 -2.11 3.91
N LYS A 183 -22.99 -2.66 3.83
CA LYS A 183 -23.33 -3.91 4.51
C LYS A 183 -22.48 -5.07 3.99
N TYR A 184 -22.33 -5.21 2.68
CA TYR A 184 -21.51 -6.26 2.07
C TYR A 184 -20.06 -6.24 2.63
N TYR A 185 -19.41 -5.09 2.62
CA TYR A 185 -18.04 -4.99 3.12
C TYR A 185 -17.94 -5.08 4.65
N THR A 186 -18.95 -4.66 5.37
CA THR A 186 -19.02 -4.91 6.82
C THR A 186 -19.06 -6.41 7.11
N ASP A 187 -19.93 -7.15 6.42
CA ASP A 187 -20.04 -8.60 6.57
C ASP A 187 -18.71 -9.28 6.17
N LEU A 188 -18.05 -8.79 5.12
CA LEU A 188 -16.77 -9.29 4.67
C LEU A 188 -15.64 -9.04 5.69
N MET A 189 -15.58 -7.87 6.28
CA MET A 189 -14.64 -7.58 7.36
C MET A 189 -14.85 -8.51 8.56
N LEU A 190 -16.09 -8.76 8.95
CA LEU A 190 -16.42 -9.70 10.03
C LEU A 190 -16.07 -11.16 9.70
N GLU A 191 -16.08 -11.54 8.42
CA GLU A 191 -15.64 -12.86 7.96
C GLU A 191 -14.11 -13.04 8.10
N TYR A 192 -13.33 -11.99 7.80
CA TYR A 192 -11.86 -12.06 7.75
C TYR A 192 -11.18 -11.66 9.05
N PHE A 193 -11.74 -10.76 9.84
CA PHE A 193 -11.20 -10.34 11.13
C PHE A 193 -11.93 -11.01 12.29
N THR A 194 -11.22 -11.79 13.08
CA THR A 194 -11.81 -12.59 14.18
C THR A 194 -11.89 -11.84 15.51
N SER A 195 -11.15 -10.74 15.63
CA SER A 195 -11.13 -9.89 16.82
C SER A 195 -10.51 -8.52 16.49
N GLU A 196 -10.55 -7.61 17.45
CA GLU A 196 -9.92 -6.30 17.34
C GLU A 196 -8.40 -6.42 17.12
N LEU A 197 -7.88 -5.63 16.19
CA LEU A 197 -6.45 -5.54 15.94
C LEU A 197 -5.79 -4.63 16.99
N GLN A 198 -4.53 -4.92 17.29
CA GLN A 198 -3.65 -3.99 18.00
C GLN A 198 -2.96 -3.10 16.96
N TRP A 199 -3.14 -1.82 17.14
CA TRP A 199 -2.61 -0.76 16.27
C TRP A 199 -1.34 -0.15 16.85
#